data_cd9acc075f699469f40410b4447c21d2
#
_entry.id   cd9acc075f699469f40410b4447c21d2
#
_cell.length_a   1.000
_cell.length_b   1.000
_cell.length_c   1.000
_cell.angle_alpha   90.00
_cell.angle_beta   90.00
_cell.angle_gamma   90.00
#
_symmetry.space_group_name_H-M   'P 1'
#
loop_
_entity.id
_entity.type
_entity.pdbx_description
1 polymer ?
#
loop_
_entity_poly.entity_id
_entity_poly.type
_entity_poly.pdbx_seq_one_letter_code
_entity_poly.pdbx_strand_id
1 'polypeptide(L)'
;MSDLFERILLLKNSTAFSHVQTEDLKIVAHSLEKEKYLAGERVFDIDEYGDCMYILQQGRVGISLDNQASYVAELGRGDCFGEMNLLDDLPRSASAYVLEDSTLLSLEKSKLNGLIISYPEICFGILKGLSLRLRQANLASKKNGST
;
A
#
# COMPACT_ATOMS: atom_id res chain seq x y z
N MET A 1 15.85 -18.15 3.66
CA MET A 1 15.63 -16.87 3.02
C MET A 1 15.30 -15.82 4.07
N SER A 2 15.91 -14.68 4.01
CA SER A 2 15.69 -13.67 5.03
C SER A 2 14.36 -12.96 4.83
N ASP A 3 13.74 -12.57 5.93
CA ASP A 3 12.53 -11.77 5.92
C ASP A 3 12.76 -10.42 5.19
N LEU A 4 13.96 -9.87 5.30
CA LEU A 4 14.31 -8.64 4.61
C LEU A 4 14.23 -8.79 3.09
N PHE A 5 14.73 -9.89 2.55
CA PHE A 5 14.66 -10.15 1.10
C PHE A 5 13.20 -10.23 0.62
N GLU A 6 12.37 -10.92 1.38
CA GLU A 6 10.94 -11.00 1.06
C GLU A 6 10.29 -9.62 1.10
N ARG A 7 10.62 -8.81 2.10
CA ARG A 7 10.07 -7.45 2.21
C ARG A 7 10.46 -6.58 1.02
N ILE A 8 11.70 -6.71 0.55
CA ILE A 8 12.16 -5.98 -0.63
C ILE A 8 11.35 -6.38 -1.86
N LEU A 9 11.12 -7.69 -2.05
CA LEU A 9 10.33 -8.17 -3.18
C LEU A 9 8.89 -7.69 -3.12
N LEU A 10 8.29 -7.69 -1.93
CA LEU A 10 6.93 -7.20 -1.74
C LEU A 10 6.82 -5.71 -2.07
N LEU A 11 7.78 -4.91 -1.61
CA LEU A 11 7.83 -3.49 -1.94
C LEU A 11 8.02 -3.27 -3.44
N LYS A 12 8.88 -4.07 -4.07
CA LYS A 12 9.15 -3.96 -5.51
C LYS A 12 7.88 -4.18 -6.34
N ASN A 13 6.96 -5.00 -5.84
CA ASN A 13 5.71 -5.28 -6.53
C ASN A 13 4.58 -4.34 -6.14
N SER A 14 4.81 -3.43 -5.19
CA SER A 14 3.80 -2.47 -4.79
C SER A 14 3.75 -1.30 -5.77
N THR A 15 2.57 -0.69 -5.90
CA THR A 15 2.41 0.45 -6.81
C THR A 15 3.21 1.66 -6.37
N ALA A 16 3.30 1.89 -5.06
CA ALA A 16 4.00 3.08 -4.55
C ALA A 16 5.52 2.98 -4.69
N PHE A 17 6.09 1.77 -4.58
CA PHE A 17 7.54 1.60 -4.47
C PHE A 17 8.18 0.86 -5.64
N SER A 18 7.40 0.50 -6.67
CA SER A 18 7.91 -0.30 -7.80
C SER A 18 9.03 0.39 -8.57
N HIS A 19 9.10 1.70 -8.53
CA HIS A 19 10.12 2.48 -9.23
C HIS A 19 11.19 3.07 -8.32
N VAL A 20 11.20 2.67 -7.05
CA VAL A 20 12.24 3.01 -6.10
C VAL A 20 13.40 2.03 -6.31
N GLN A 21 14.63 2.53 -6.27
CA GLN A 21 15.82 1.69 -6.49
C GLN A 21 15.98 0.67 -5.36
N THR A 22 16.54 -0.49 -5.69
CA THR A 22 16.67 -1.60 -4.75
C THR A 22 17.40 -1.21 -3.46
N GLU A 23 18.44 -0.39 -3.55
CA GLU A 23 19.18 0.05 -2.37
C GLU A 23 18.30 0.84 -1.41
N ASP A 24 17.44 1.69 -1.96
CA ASP A 24 16.50 2.48 -1.17
C ASP A 24 15.36 1.60 -0.64
N LEU A 25 14.95 0.58 -1.41
CA LEU A 25 13.94 -0.37 -0.94
C LEU A 25 14.40 -1.13 0.30
N LYS A 26 15.70 -1.42 0.41
CA LYS A 26 16.25 -2.05 1.63
C LYS A 26 15.99 -1.17 2.85
N ILE A 27 16.15 0.11 2.68
CA ILE A 27 15.95 1.08 3.77
C ILE A 27 14.48 1.12 4.18
N VAL A 28 13.58 1.19 3.20
CA VAL A 28 12.14 1.16 3.46
C VAL A 28 11.74 -0.17 4.12
N ALA A 29 12.29 -1.28 3.63
CA ALA A 29 11.98 -2.61 4.14
C ALA A 29 12.30 -2.76 5.62
N HIS A 30 13.41 -2.17 6.09
CA HIS A 30 13.76 -2.17 7.51
C HIS A 30 12.77 -1.39 8.36
N SER A 31 12.04 -0.47 7.77
CA SER A 31 11.06 0.37 8.48
C SER A 31 9.66 -0.22 8.53
N LEU A 32 9.43 -1.32 7.82
CA LEU A 32 8.12 -2.00 7.85
C LEU A 32 7.94 -2.72 9.18
N GLU A 33 6.76 -2.59 9.77
CA GLU A 33 6.41 -3.28 11.00
C GLU A 33 5.47 -4.44 10.69
N LYS A 34 5.76 -5.59 11.27
CA LYS A 34 4.94 -6.79 11.10
C LYS A 34 3.81 -6.79 12.11
N GLU A 35 2.58 -6.92 11.62
CA GLU A 35 1.37 -6.96 12.45
C GLU A 35 0.59 -8.21 12.11
N LYS A 36 0.11 -8.90 13.13
CA LYS A 36 -0.70 -10.10 12.96
C LYS A 36 -2.15 -9.82 13.29
N TYR A 37 -3.04 -10.30 12.43
CA TYR A 37 -4.48 -10.12 12.58
C TYR A 37 -5.18 -11.46 12.50
N LEU A 38 -6.24 -11.61 13.29
CA LEU A 38 -7.10 -12.78 13.23
C LEU A 38 -8.26 -12.53 12.26
N ALA A 39 -8.78 -13.61 11.70
CA ALA A 39 -9.96 -13.53 10.82
C ALA A 39 -11.07 -12.77 11.51
N GLY A 40 -11.71 -11.85 10.78
CA GLY A 40 -12.79 -11.03 11.28
C GLY A 40 -12.37 -9.69 11.88
N GLU A 41 -11.08 -9.50 12.12
CA GLU A 41 -10.62 -8.22 12.65
C GLU A 41 -10.62 -7.14 11.58
N ARG A 42 -10.89 -5.92 12.03
CA ARG A 42 -10.88 -4.73 11.19
C ARG A 42 -9.50 -4.10 11.20
N VAL A 43 -9.01 -3.72 10.02
CA VAL A 43 -7.76 -2.96 9.91
C VAL A 43 -8.06 -1.47 10.03
N PHE A 44 -9.04 -0.97 9.26
CA PHE A 44 -9.53 0.40 9.37
C PHE A 44 -10.92 0.52 8.73
N ASP A 45 -11.61 1.60 9.06
CA ASP A 45 -12.93 1.90 8.50
C ASP A 45 -12.86 3.01 7.47
N ILE A 46 -13.81 2.97 6.55
CA ILE A 46 -14.06 4.07 5.61
C ILE A 46 -14.31 5.35 6.41
N ASP A 47 -13.85 6.47 5.87
CA ASP A 47 -13.95 7.82 6.43
C ASP A 47 -13.10 8.09 7.67
N GLU A 48 -12.39 7.09 8.20
CA GLU A 48 -11.38 7.32 9.23
C GLU A 48 -10.15 7.99 8.63
N TYR A 49 -9.48 8.81 9.43
CA TYR A 49 -8.17 9.32 9.06
C TYR A 49 -7.12 8.31 9.49
N GLY A 50 -6.27 7.96 8.56
CA GLY A 50 -5.18 7.04 8.83
C GLY A 50 -3.93 7.48 8.08
N ASP A 51 -2.79 7.00 8.54
CA ASP A 51 -1.50 7.41 8.01
C ASP A 51 -0.58 6.23 7.70
N CYS A 52 -1.14 5.05 7.55
CA CYS A 52 -0.36 3.85 7.23
C CYS A 52 -0.78 3.23 5.92
N MET A 53 0.20 2.68 5.21
CA MET A 53 -0.09 1.71 4.16
C MET A 53 0.21 0.31 4.70
N TYR A 54 -0.38 -0.68 4.06
CA TYR A 54 -0.19 -2.09 4.43
C TYR A 54 0.14 -2.92 3.21
N ILE A 55 1.03 -3.91 3.41
CA ILE A 55 1.32 -4.93 2.41
C ILE A 55 0.92 -6.27 3.02
N LEU A 56 0.15 -7.06 2.29
CA LEU A 56 -0.30 -8.35 2.75
C LEU A 56 0.81 -9.38 2.54
N GLN A 57 1.47 -9.78 3.62
CA GLN A 57 2.52 -10.79 3.57
C GLN A 57 1.94 -12.19 3.49
N GLN A 58 0.83 -12.41 4.20
CA GLN A 58 0.13 -13.70 4.22
C GLN A 58 -1.31 -13.46 4.62
N GLY A 59 -2.24 -14.20 4.03
CA GLY A 59 -3.65 -14.15 4.39
C GLY A 59 -4.52 -13.51 3.32
N ARG A 60 -5.66 -12.97 3.75
CA ARG A 60 -6.62 -12.34 2.85
C ARG A 60 -7.31 -11.18 3.55
N VAL A 61 -7.52 -10.09 2.80
CA VAL A 61 -8.17 -8.88 3.28
C VAL A 61 -9.28 -8.50 2.31
N GLY A 62 -10.44 -8.14 2.83
CA GLY A 62 -11.57 -7.66 2.04
C GLY A 62 -11.68 -6.15 2.13
N ILE A 63 -11.92 -5.50 1.00
CA ILE A 63 -12.11 -4.06 0.91
C ILE A 63 -13.61 -3.80 0.71
N SER A 64 -14.19 -2.96 1.56
CA SER A 64 -15.63 -2.72 1.58
C SER A 64 -15.94 -1.23 1.57
N LEU A 65 -16.99 -0.86 0.85
CA LEU A 65 -17.51 0.52 0.84
C LEU A 65 -18.77 0.67 1.68
N ASP A 66 -19.30 -0.41 2.23
CA ASP A 66 -20.62 -0.46 2.86
C ASP A 66 -20.65 -1.23 4.19
N ASN A 67 -19.63 -0.99 5.03
CA ASN A 67 -19.56 -1.57 6.38
C ASN A 67 -19.65 -3.10 6.40
N GLN A 68 -18.92 -3.74 5.49
CA GLN A 68 -18.81 -5.20 5.45
C GLN A 68 -20.03 -5.91 4.85
N ALA A 69 -21.02 -5.18 4.34
CA ALA A 69 -22.17 -5.81 3.67
C ALA A 69 -21.72 -6.53 2.40
N SER A 70 -20.73 -5.98 1.70
CA SER A 70 -20.11 -6.63 0.54
C SER A 70 -18.69 -6.15 0.36
N TYR A 71 -17.89 -6.92 -0.38
CA TYR A 71 -16.51 -6.54 -0.67
C TYR A 71 -16.36 -6.22 -2.16
N VAL A 72 -15.78 -5.05 -2.44
CA VAL A 72 -15.48 -4.64 -3.81
C VAL A 72 -14.17 -5.23 -4.31
N ALA A 73 -13.34 -5.72 -3.40
CA ALA A 73 -12.09 -6.39 -3.74
C ALA A 73 -11.68 -7.32 -2.61
N GLU A 74 -11.01 -8.42 -2.95
CA GLU A 74 -10.36 -9.29 -1.99
C GLU A 74 -8.89 -9.33 -2.36
N LEU A 75 -8.05 -9.05 -1.37
CA LEU A 75 -6.61 -8.94 -1.56
C LEU A 75 -5.92 -10.17 -0.99
N GLY A 76 -4.85 -10.58 -1.63
CA GLY A 76 -4.03 -11.71 -1.20
C GLY A 76 -2.56 -11.31 -1.08
N ARG A 77 -1.71 -12.32 -0.86
CA ARG A 77 -0.28 -12.10 -0.68
C ARG A 77 0.32 -11.23 -1.77
N GLY A 78 1.07 -10.22 -1.36
CA GLY A 78 1.74 -9.28 -2.25
C GLY A 78 0.94 -8.03 -2.56
N ASP A 79 -0.36 -8.03 -2.28
CA ASP A 79 -1.18 -6.85 -2.52
C ASP A 79 -0.96 -5.81 -1.43
N CYS A 80 -1.05 -4.54 -1.82
CA CYS A 80 -0.97 -3.45 -0.86
C CYS A 80 -2.27 -2.64 -0.87
N PHE A 81 -2.53 -1.99 0.25
CA PHE A 81 -3.71 -1.15 0.40
C PHE A 81 -3.43 -0.01 1.38
N GLY A 82 -4.21 1.05 1.24
CA GLY A 82 -4.03 2.23 2.08
C GLY A 82 -2.86 3.11 1.69
N GLU A 83 -2.23 2.85 0.54
CA GLU A 83 -1.02 3.57 0.11
C GLU A 83 -1.28 5.05 -0.18
N MET A 84 -2.50 5.41 -0.54
CA MET A 84 -2.82 6.82 -0.80
C MET A 84 -2.62 7.67 0.44
N ASN A 85 -2.84 7.11 1.61
CA ASN A 85 -2.73 7.85 2.87
C ASN A 85 -1.28 8.13 3.30
N LEU A 86 -0.30 7.56 2.60
CA LEU A 86 1.08 7.98 2.77
C LEU A 86 1.34 9.35 2.16
N LEU A 87 0.54 9.72 1.16
CA LEU A 87 0.81 10.87 0.30
C LEU A 87 -0.19 12.01 0.50
N ASP A 88 -1.37 11.73 1.03
CA ASP A 88 -2.38 12.75 1.24
C ASP A 88 -2.92 12.71 2.68
N ASP A 89 -3.76 13.68 3.02
CA ASP A 89 -4.38 13.78 4.33
C ASP A 89 -5.88 13.54 4.28
N LEU A 90 -6.32 12.81 3.25
CA LEU A 90 -7.74 12.52 3.07
C LEU A 90 -8.16 11.32 3.92
N PRO A 91 -9.44 11.23 4.29
CA PRO A 91 -9.92 10.07 5.01
C PRO A 91 -9.86 8.81 4.15
N ARG A 92 -9.91 7.65 4.80
CA ARG A 92 -9.92 6.35 4.11
C ARG A 92 -11.10 6.27 3.15
N SER A 93 -10.84 5.84 1.91
CA SER A 93 -11.87 5.72 0.89
C SER A 93 -12.66 4.42 0.98
N ALA A 94 -12.22 3.48 1.82
CA ALA A 94 -12.85 2.18 2.00
C ALA A 94 -12.48 1.62 3.36
N SER A 95 -13.23 0.60 3.80
CA SER A 95 -12.88 -0.18 5.00
C SER A 95 -12.09 -1.41 4.59
N ALA A 96 -11.22 -1.89 5.48
CA ALA A 96 -10.45 -3.11 5.26
C ALA A 96 -10.68 -4.07 6.43
N TYR A 97 -11.07 -5.30 6.11
CA TYR A 97 -11.34 -6.36 7.07
C TYR A 97 -10.53 -7.59 6.75
N VAL A 98 -10.02 -8.25 7.78
CA VAL A 98 -9.22 -9.46 7.61
C VAL A 98 -10.18 -10.64 7.45
N LEU A 99 -10.06 -11.37 6.34
CA LEU A 99 -10.96 -12.47 6.00
C LEU A 99 -10.46 -13.84 6.51
N GLU A 100 -9.16 -13.96 6.69
CA GLU A 100 -8.53 -15.14 7.32
C GLU A 100 -7.32 -14.64 8.08
N ASP A 101 -6.79 -15.46 8.99
CA ASP A 101 -5.62 -15.05 9.79
C ASP A 101 -4.52 -14.53 8.87
N SER A 102 -4.05 -13.32 9.14
CA SER A 102 -3.18 -12.60 8.22
C SER A 102 -1.98 -11.98 8.92
N THR A 103 -0.92 -11.80 8.15
CA THR A 103 0.24 -11.02 8.55
C THR A 103 0.37 -9.85 7.59
N LEU A 104 0.34 -8.65 8.15
CA LEU A 104 0.48 -7.40 7.39
C LEU A 104 1.81 -6.76 7.73
N LEU A 105 2.39 -6.09 6.74
CA LEU A 105 3.54 -5.21 6.95
C LEU A 105 3.03 -3.79 6.80
N SER A 106 3.29 -2.95 7.80
CA SER A 106 2.79 -1.58 7.81
C SER A 106 3.91 -0.57 7.68
N LEU A 107 3.62 0.56 7.06
CA LEU A 107 4.53 1.69 6.95
C LEU A 107 3.75 2.96 7.29
N GLU A 108 4.20 3.65 8.34
CA GLU A 108 3.61 4.90 8.74
C GLU A 108 4.14 6.07 7.91
N LYS A 109 3.27 7.04 7.66
CA LYS A 109 3.61 8.26 6.93
C LYS A 109 4.78 9.01 7.58
N SER A 110 4.80 9.10 8.90
CA SER A 110 5.89 9.77 9.63
C SER A 110 7.24 9.09 9.40
N LYS A 111 7.24 7.76 9.34
CA LYS A 111 8.46 7.01 9.05
C LYS A 111 8.93 7.27 7.63
N LEU A 112 8.01 7.23 6.67
CA LEU A 112 8.36 7.52 5.28
C LEU A 112 8.91 8.93 5.13
N ASN A 113 8.29 9.91 5.79
CA ASN A 113 8.78 11.28 5.75
C ASN A 113 10.22 11.40 6.26
N GLY A 114 10.52 10.73 7.36
CA GLY A 114 11.90 10.69 7.90
C GLY A 114 12.88 10.06 6.94
N LEU A 115 12.48 8.99 6.27
CA LEU A 115 13.34 8.32 5.28
C LEU A 115 13.59 9.22 4.07
N ILE A 116 12.60 9.94 3.61
CA ILE A 116 12.73 10.85 2.47
C ILE A 116 13.70 11.99 2.78
N ILE A 117 13.68 12.49 4.00
CA ILE A 117 14.62 13.54 4.41
C ILE A 117 16.07 13.04 4.29
N SER A 118 16.35 11.82 4.72
CA SER A 118 17.67 11.23 4.67
C SER A 118 18.03 10.64 3.30
N TYR A 119 17.04 10.16 2.56
CA TYR A 119 17.21 9.48 1.28
C TYR A 119 16.19 10.02 0.25
N PRO A 120 16.42 11.25 -0.25
CA PRO A 120 15.42 11.92 -1.11
C PRO A 120 15.09 11.16 -2.41
N GLU A 121 15.97 10.29 -2.87
CA GLU A 121 15.72 9.50 -4.07
C GLU A 121 14.49 8.58 -3.93
N ILE A 122 14.13 8.24 -2.71
CA ILE A 122 12.90 7.47 -2.45
C ILE A 122 11.69 8.25 -2.98
N CYS A 123 11.65 9.55 -2.72
CA CYS A 123 10.56 10.41 -3.18
C CYS A 123 10.47 10.43 -4.71
N PHE A 124 11.60 10.54 -5.38
CA PHE A 124 11.63 10.56 -6.84
C PHE A 124 11.14 9.25 -7.45
N GLY A 125 11.47 8.12 -6.82
CA GLY A 125 10.95 6.83 -7.25
C GLY A 125 9.43 6.73 -7.12
N ILE A 126 8.89 7.22 -6.02
CA ILE A 126 7.44 7.27 -5.79
C ILE A 126 6.78 8.17 -6.83
N LEU A 127 7.34 9.35 -7.06
CA LEU A 127 6.81 10.29 -8.05
C LEU A 127 6.80 9.68 -9.46
N LYS A 128 7.85 8.97 -9.82
CA LYS A 128 7.92 8.29 -11.11
C LYS A 128 6.80 7.27 -11.25
N GLY A 129 6.56 6.47 -10.21
CA GLY A 129 5.48 5.50 -10.20
C GLY A 129 4.12 6.15 -10.39
N LEU A 130 3.87 7.24 -9.68
CA LEU A 130 2.62 7.99 -9.81
C LEU A 130 2.46 8.60 -11.20
N SER A 131 3.54 9.14 -11.75
CA SER A 131 3.53 9.71 -13.10
C SER A 131 3.13 8.65 -14.15
N LEU A 132 3.69 7.45 -14.03
CA LEU A 132 3.37 6.37 -14.97
C LEU A 132 1.91 5.91 -14.82
N ARG A 133 1.40 5.85 -13.60
CA ARG A 133 -0.02 5.52 -13.37
C ARG A 133 -0.93 6.57 -13.99
N LEU A 134 -0.58 7.82 -13.84
CA LEU A 134 -1.37 8.92 -14.41
C LEU A 134 -1.38 8.83 -15.95
N ARG A 135 -0.25 8.54 -16.58
CA ARG A 135 -0.20 8.33 -18.03
C ARG A 135 -1.08 7.17 -18.48
N GLN A 136 -1.07 6.08 -17.72
CA GLN A 136 -1.91 4.92 -18.02
C GLN A 136 -3.38 5.27 -17.91
N ALA A 137 -3.76 6.01 -16.88
CA ALA A 137 -5.15 6.46 -16.70
C ALA A 137 -5.59 7.36 -17.85
N ASN A 138 -4.73 8.26 -18.30
CA ASN A 138 -5.03 9.13 -19.44
C ASN A 138 -5.21 8.34 -20.73
N LEU A 139 -4.38 7.33 -20.95
CA LEU A 139 -4.49 6.48 -22.14
C LEU A 139 -5.79 5.66 -22.10
N ALA A 140 -6.15 5.13 -20.93
CA ALA A 140 -7.38 4.37 -20.77
C ALA A 140 -8.60 5.27 -21.04
N SER A 141 -8.57 6.51 -20.57
CA SER A 141 -9.64 7.47 -20.79
C SER A 141 -9.79 7.76 -22.30
N LYS A 142 -8.69 7.93 -23.01
CA LYS A 142 -8.72 8.13 -24.47
C LYS A 142 -9.30 6.92 -25.20
N LYS A 143 -8.89 5.71 -24.78
CA LYS A 143 -9.35 4.48 -25.39
C LYS A 143 -10.86 4.28 -25.23
N ASN A 144 -11.44 4.83 -24.17
CA ASN A 144 -12.87 4.70 -23.93
C ASN A 144 -13.71 5.75 -24.68
N GLY A 145 -13.09 6.44 -25.62
CA GLY A 145 -13.80 7.31 -26.53
C GLY A 145 -14.23 8.63 -25.97
N SER A 146 -13.75 8.98 -24.84
CA SER A 146 -14.08 10.29 -24.24
C SER A 146 -13.12 11.33 -24.81
N THR A 147 -13.03 11.38 -26.09
CA THR A 147 -12.26 12.28 -26.84
C THR A 147 -11.93 13.48 -26.81
#